data_c065d152bdc35c308c59de6769b156b6
#
_entry.id   c065d152bdc35c308c59de6769b156b6
#
_cell.length_a   1.000
_cell.length_b   1.000
_cell.length_c   1.000
_cell.angle_alpha   90.00
_cell.angle_beta   90.00
_cell.angle_gamma   90.00
#
_symmetry.space_group_name_H-M   'P 1'
#
loop_
_entity.id
_entity.type
_entity.pdbx_description
1 polymer ?
#
loop_
_entity_poly.entity_id
_entity_poly.type
_entity_poly.pdbx_seq_one_letter_code
_entity_poly.pdbx_strand_id
1 'polypeptide(L)'
;MKLIRQRESLGAEQDYRRALAILDATRGGATEPVLRVYQPRPTVAFGRRDELNPGFARARQAAVDAAFTPLVRRVGGRAAAYHGGCLVIDHVEPDPDPKTGIQDRYRLFGDMVVAALEELEVPAQVGEIPGEYCAGEYSVHAPGTAEDPRRPVKLAGTAQRVVAGAWYFSTVLVVEEAEPLRGVLEDVYAALDVP
;
A
#
# COMPACT_ATOMS: atom_id res chain seq x y z
N MET A 1 -8.05 5.39 20.32
CA MET A 1 -7.22 4.81 19.24
C MET A 1 -5.80 4.64 19.73
N LYS A 2 -5.25 3.47 19.59
CA LYS A 2 -3.87 3.13 19.97
C LYS A 2 -2.91 3.43 18.83
N LEU A 3 -1.91 4.30 19.07
CA LEU A 3 -0.84 4.58 18.10
C LEU A 3 0.36 3.66 18.38
N ILE A 4 0.81 2.93 17.36
CA ILE A 4 2.03 2.10 17.37
C ILE A 4 3.03 2.71 16.41
N ARG A 5 4.03 3.39 16.93
CA ARG A 5 5.20 3.82 16.14
C ARG A 5 6.25 2.71 16.19
N GLN A 6 6.31 1.90 15.14
CA GLN A 6 7.30 0.84 15.04
C GLN A 6 8.60 1.43 14.48
N ARG A 7 9.65 1.48 15.31
CA ARG A 7 10.91 2.16 14.99
C ARG A 7 11.72 1.44 13.93
N GLU A 8 11.64 0.09 13.90
CA GLU A 8 12.40 -0.73 12.97
C GLU A 8 11.50 -1.75 12.29
N SER A 9 11.70 -1.96 10.99
CA SER A 9 11.04 -3.04 10.28
C SER A 9 11.58 -4.40 10.75
N LEU A 10 10.67 -5.32 10.96
CA LEU A 10 10.96 -6.72 11.29
C LEU A 10 11.25 -7.57 10.04
N GLY A 11 11.15 -6.96 8.85
CA GLY A 11 11.19 -7.61 7.55
C GLY A 11 9.79 -7.88 6.99
N ALA A 12 9.71 -8.03 5.67
CA ALA A 12 8.45 -8.07 4.91
C ALA A 12 7.39 -9.00 5.50
N GLU A 13 7.75 -10.25 5.74
CA GLU A 13 6.83 -11.27 6.26
C GLU A 13 6.37 -10.97 7.69
N GLN A 14 7.28 -10.58 8.57
CA GLN A 14 6.95 -10.34 9.98
C GLN A 14 6.14 -9.06 10.17
N ASP A 15 6.44 -8.00 9.40
CA ASP A 15 5.68 -6.77 9.42
C ASP A 15 4.23 -7.00 8.96
N TYR A 16 4.06 -7.81 7.91
CA TYR A 16 2.74 -8.18 7.42
C TYR A 16 1.98 -9.09 8.42
N ARG A 17 2.65 -10.11 8.99
CA ARG A 17 2.07 -10.95 10.05
C ARG A 17 1.62 -10.13 11.25
N ARG A 18 2.38 -9.10 11.63
CA ARG A 18 2.00 -8.19 12.72
C ARG A 18 0.71 -7.43 12.42
N ALA A 19 0.54 -6.93 11.18
CA ALA A 19 -0.72 -6.30 10.77
C ALA A 19 -1.90 -7.27 10.84
N LEU A 20 -1.72 -8.51 10.37
CA LEU A 20 -2.75 -9.54 10.46
C LEU A 20 -3.06 -9.95 11.90
N ALA A 21 -2.06 -10.02 12.78
CA ALA A 21 -2.28 -10.32 14.19
C ALA A 21 -3.10 -9.23 14.90
N ILE A 22 -2.89 -7.96 14.55
CA ILE A 22 -3.72 -6.84 15.04
C ILE A 22 -5.16 -7.01 14.53
N LEU A 23 -5.36 -7.31 13.25
CA LEU A 23 -6.68 -7.56 12.66
C LEU A 23 -7.40 -8.74 13.34
N ASP A 24 -6.70 -9.84 13.59
CA ASP A 24 -7.27 -11.03 14.25
C ASP A 24 -7.63 -10.74 15.70
N ALA A 25 -6.82 -9.98 16.43
CA ALA A 25 -7.14 -9.54 17.78
C ALA A 25 -8.39 -8.64 17.81
N THR A 26 -8.51 -7.72 16.86
CA THR A 26 -9.68 -6.82 16.73
C THR A 26 -10.94 -7.63 16.40
N ARG A 27 -10.87 -8.56 15.45
CA ARG A 27 -11.94 -9.49 15.14
C ARG A 27 -12.33 -10.36 16.34
N GLY A 28 -11.37 -10.71 17.19
CA GLY A 28 -11.56 -11.50 18.41
C GLY A 28 -12.13 -10.73 19.59
N GLY A 29 -12.47 -9.44 19.43
CA GLY A 29 -13.13 -8.64 20.46
C GLY A 29 -12.30 -7.48 21.03
N ALA A 30 -11.08 -7.22 20.52
CA ALA A 30 -10.40 -5.98 20.85
C ALA A 30 -11.15 -4.79 20.25
N THR A 31 -11.58 -3.86 21.08
CA THR A 31 -12.48 -2.77 20.70
C THR A 31 -11.76 -1.47 20.38
N GLU A 32 -10.48 -1.35 20.72
CA GLU A 32 -9.70 -0.15 20.47
C GLU A 32 -9.11 -0.14 19.05
N PRO A 33 -9.45 0.87 18.23
CA PRO A 33 -8.80 1.06 16.91
C PRO A 33 -7.29 1.22 17.05
N VAL A 34 -6.55 0.66 16.10
CA VAL A 34 -5.07 0.69 16.09
C VAL A 34 -4.59 1.39 14.83
N LEU A 35 -3.73 2.38 15.00
CA LEU A 35 -2.92 3.00 13.95
C LEU A 35 -1.47 2.58 14.14
N ARG A 36 -0.88 1.87 13.17
CA ARG A 36 0.52 1.50 13.16
C ARG A 36 1.25 2.21 12.03
N VAL A 37 2.42 2.78 12.34
CA VAL A 37 3.25 3.50 11.38
C VAL A 37 4.68 2.97 11.44
N TYR A 38 5.29 2.69 10.27
CA TYR A 38 6.66 2.22 10.19
C TYR A 38 7.28 2.44 8.80
N GLN A 39 8.62 2.47 8.75
CA GLN A 39 9.39 2.43 7.51
C GLN A 39 9.70 0.96 7.19
N PRO A 40 9.29 0.44 6.01
CA PRO A 40 9.48 -0.96 5.65
C PRO A 40 10.88 -1.23 5.12
N ARG A 41 11.28 -2.51 5.08
CA ARG A 41 12.43 -2.97 4.27
C ARG A 41 12.00 -3.15 2.80
N PRO A 42 12.97 -3.19 1.85
CA PRO A 42 12.67 -3.42 0.43
C PRO A 42 11.79 -4.65 0.23
N THR A 43 10.59 -4.44 -0.31
CA THR A 43 9.54 -5.46 -0.44
C THR A 43 8.75 -5.22 -1.72
N VAL A 44 8.51 -6.29 -2.48
CA VAL A 44 7.46 -6.33 -3.50
C VAL A 44 6.30 -7.16 -2.96
N ALA A 45 5.18 -6.49 -2.70
CA ALA A 45 3.97 -7.10 -2.15
C ALA A 45 3.00 -7.46 -3.28
N PHE A 46 2.97 -8.72 -3.68
CA PHE A 46 2.09 -9.28 -4.70
C PHE A 46 0.67 -9.47 -4.19
N GLY A 47 -0.31 -9.20 -5.05
CA GLY A 47 -1.71 -9.52 -4.82
C GLY A 47 -2.06 -10.96 -5.21
N ARG A 48 -3.28 -11.40 -4.88
CA ARG A 48 -3.76 -12.74 -5.26
C ARG A 48 -3.82 -12.95 -6.78
N ARG A 49 -4.12 -11.90 -7.55
CA ARG A 49 -4.16 -11.97 -9.03
C ARG A 49 -2.78 -12.23 -9.61
N ASP A 50 -1.75 -11.65 -9.01
CA ASP A 50 -0.37 -11.83 -9.43
C ASP A 50 0.12 -13.24 -9.09
N GLU A 51 -0.22 -13.74 -7.90
CA GLU A 51 0.12 -15.11 -7.46
C GLU A 51 -0.45 -16.19 -8.40
N LEU A 52 -1.61 -15.95 -9.00
CA LEU A 52 -2.26 -16.86 -9.94
C LEU A 52 -1.79 -16.68 -11.40
N ASN A 53 -0.96 -15.69 -11.68
CA ASN A 53 -0.46 -15.41 -13.01
C ASN A 53 0.63 -16.43 -13.41
N PRO A 54 0.63 -16.96 -14.65
CA PRO A 54 1.68 -17.88 -15.12
C PRO A 54 3.10 -17.29 -15.03
N GLY A 55 3.24 -15.97 -15.10
CA GLY A 55 4.51 -15.24 -14.96
C GLY A 55 4.99 -15.05 -13.52
N PHE A 56 4.22 -15.47 -12.51
CA PHE A 56 4.49 -15.17 -11.10
C PHE A 56 5.88 -15.60 -10.61
N ALA A 57 6.35 -16.78 -11.04
CA ALA A 57 7.69 -17.23 -10.65
C ALA A 57 8.79 -16.29 -11.18
N ARG A 58 8.66 -15.80 -12.43
CA ARG A 58 9.58 -14.83 -13.02
C ARG A 58 9.51 -13.48 -12.31
N ALA A 59 8.29 -13.01 -12.00
CA ALA A 59 8.07 -11.76 -11.29
C ALA A 59 8.67 -11.78 -9.87
N ARG A 60 8.56 -12.92 -9.17
CA ARG A 60 9.25 -13.11 -7.89
C ARG A 60 10.77 -13.04 -8.02
N GLN A 61 11.32 -13.66 -9.08
CA GLN A 61 12.74 -13.61 -9.33
C GLN A 61 13.22 -12.20 -9.65
N ALA A 62 12.49 -11.45 -10.48
CA ALA A 62 12.78 -10.04 -10.76
C ALA A 62 12.83 -9.19 -9.48
N ALA A 63 11.92 -9.41 -8.53
CA ALA A 63 11.98 -8.73 -7.24
C ALA A 63 13.26 -9.09 -6.46
N VAL A 64 13.65 -10.37 -6.43
CA VAL A 64 14.86 -10.83 -5.75
C VAL A 64 16.12 -10.25 -6.40
N ASP A 65 16.20 -10.25 -7.74
CA ASP A 65 17.33 -9.71 -8.50
C ASP A 65 17.53 -8.21 -8.26
N ALA A 66 16.43 -7.49 -8.01
CA ALA A 66 16.44 -6.08 -7.61
C ALA A 66 16.66 -5.87 -6.08
N ALA A 67 17.02 -6.91 -5.32
CA ALA A 67 17.20 -6.88 -3.87
C ALA A 67 15.93 -6.53 -3.05
N PHE A 68 14.75 -6.80 -3.60
CA PHE A 68 13.47 -6.70 -2.88
C PHE A 68 13.00 -8.07 -2.43
N THR A 69 12.41 -8.14 -1.23
CA THR A 69 11.80 -9.37 -0.70
C THR A 69 10.40 -9.55 -1.30
N PRO A 70 10.13 -10.64 -2.04
CA PRO A 70 8.80 -10.93 -2.54
C PRO A 70 7.88 -11.40 -1.41
N LEU A 71 6.72 -10.76 -1.26
CA LEU A 71 5.68 -11.07 -0.27
C LEU A 71 4.34 -11.26 -0.97
N VAL A 72 3.59 -12.31 -0.66
CA VAL A 72 2.19 -12.43 -1.09
C VAL A 72 1.28 -11.91 0.01
N ARG A 73 0.51 -10.86 -0.31
CA ARG A 73 -0.42 -10.23 0.62
C ARG A 73 -1.87 -10.65 0.38
N ARG A 74 -2.65 -10.70 1.46
CA ARG A 74 -4.09 -11.05 1.42
C ARG A 74 -4.98 -9.81 1.47
N VAL A 75 -4.60 -8.77 0.74
CA VAL A 75 -5.39 -7.56 0.50
C VAL A 75 -5.60 -7.40 -1.00
N GLY A 76 -6.51 -6.51 -1.40
CA GLY A 76 -6.76 -6.25 -2.82
C GLY A 76 -5.60 -5.60 -3.55
N GLY A 77 -5.72 -5.46 -4.87
CA GLY A 77 -4.75 -4.82 -5.74
C GLY A 77 -3.74 -5.79 -6.38
N ARG A 78 -2.86 -5.23 -7.21
CA ARG A 78 -1.72 -5.89 -7.85
C ARG A 78 -0.43 -5.67 -7.05
N ALA A 79 0.71 -6.10 -7.59
CA ALA A 79 2.01 -5.88 -6.99
C ALA A 79 2.26 -4.41 -6.66
N ALA A 80 2.84 -4.16 -5.52
CA ALA A 80 3.29 -2.85 -5.08
C ALA A 80 4.68 -2.98 -4.47
N ALA A 81 5.57 -2.01 -4.72
CA ALA A 81 6.90 -1.99 -4.15
C ALA A 81 7.02 -0.88 -3.11
N TYR A 82 7.81 -1.14 -2.08
CA TYR A 82 8.14 -0.16 -1.04
C TYR A 82 9.46 -0.53 -0.35
N HIS A 83 10.12 0.46 0.24
CA HIS A 83 11.40 0.34 0.93
C HIS A 83 11.53 1.39 2.05
N GLY A 84 12.73 1.57 2.62
CA GLY A 84 12.99 2.52 3.72
C GLY A 84 12.67 3.99 3.42
N GLY A 85 12.60 4.39 2.15
CA GLY A 85 12.11 5.71 1.71
C GLY A 85 10.58 5.84 1.65
N CYS A 86 9.85 4.83 2.13
CA CYS A 86 8.39 4.85 2.22
C CYS A 86 7.92 4.84 3.67
N LEU A 87 6.69 5.29 3.87
CA LEU A 87 5.98 5.16 5.14
C LEU A 87 4.78 4.24 4.95
N VAL A 88 4.70 3.18 5.74
CA VAL A 88 3.52 2.32 5.80
C VAL A 88 2.66 2.75 6.99
N ILE A 89 1.38 2.98 6.73
CA ILE A 89 0.37 3.35 7.72
C ILE A 89 -0.72 2.28 7.68
N ASP A 90 -0.78 1.47 8.72
CA ASP A 90 -1.80 0.43 8.89
C ASP A 90 -2.84 0.91 9.88
N HIS A 91 -4.09 0.92 9.48
CA HIS A 91 -5.23 1.22 10.35
C HIS A 91 -6.11 -0.02 10.48
N VAL A 92 -6.41 -0.43 11.69
CA VAL A 92 -7.29 -1.57 12.00
C VAL A 92 -8.38 -1.10 12.96
N GLU A 93 -9.63 -1.41 12.63
CA GLU A 93 -10.77 -0.97 13.42
C GLU A 93 -11.84 -2.06 13.52
N PRO A 94 -12.48 -2.21 14.69
CA PRO A 94 -13.66 -3.05 14.84
C PRO A 94 -14.85 -2.41 14.14
N ASP A 95 -15.64 -3.23 13.46
CA ASP A 95 -16.83 -2.78 12.74
C ASP A 95 -17.82 -3.95 12.65
N PRO A 96 -19.04 -3.82 13.13
CA PRO A 96 -20.04 -4.88 13.08
C PRO A 96 -20.51 -5.18 11.64
N ASP A 97 -20.43 -4.20 10.73
CA ASP A 97 -20.75 -4.36 9.30
C ASP A 97 -19.62 -3.79 8.41
N PRO A 98 -18.46 -4.44 8.39
CA PRO A 98 -17.27 -3.90 7.75
C PRO A 98 -17.33 -3.90 6.21
N LYS A 99 -18.34 -4.53 5.60
CA LYS A 99 -18.57 -4.49 4.14
C LYS A 99 -19.21 -3.19 3.70
N THR A 100 -20.04 -2.62 4.54
CA THR A 100 -20.56 -1.26 4.35
C THR A 100 -19.45 -0.25 4.57
N GLY A 101 -19.36 0.78 3.74
CA GLY A 101 -18.32 1.82 3.85
C GLY A 101 -16.95 1.47 3.25
N ILE A 102 -16.81 0.40 2.45
CA ILE A 102 -15.54 0.08 1.76
C ILE A 102 -15.06 1.28 0.93
N GLN A 103 -15.92 1.88 0.13
CA GLN A 103 -15.56 3.03 -0.71
C GLN A 103 -15.33 4.30 0.13
N ASP A 104 -16.13 4.50 1.18
CA ASP A 104 -16.01 5.67 2.06
C ASP A 104 -14.68 5.65 2.81
N ARG A 105 -14.18 4.47 3.21
CA ARG A 105 -12.84 4.34 3.79
C ARG A 105 -11.74 4.73 2.81
N TYR A 106 -11.85 4.35 1.53
CA TYR A 106 -10.88 4.79 0.52
C TYR A 106 -10.86 6.30 0.36
N ARG A 107 -12.03 6.94 0.31
CA ARG A 107 -12.14 8.40 0.25
C ARG A 107 -11.55 9.05 1.50
N LEU A 108 -12.03 8.63 2.68
CA LEU A 108 -11.59 9.17 3.96
C LEU A 108 -10.07 9.14 4.13
N PHE A 109 -9.45 7.97 3.91
CA PHE A 109 -8.00 7.85 4.09
C PHE A 109 -7.21 8.52 2.97
N GLY A 110 -7.74 8.57 1.75
CA GLY A 110 -7.17 9.37 0.67
C GLY A 110 -7.17 10.86 1.02
N ASP A 111 -8.30 11.40 1.45
CA ASP A 111 -8.45 12.81 1.83
C ASP A 111 -7.57 13.17 3.05
N MET A 112 -7.43 12.26 4.02
CA MET A 112 -6.52 12.46 5.16
C MET A 112 -5.05 12.56 4.74
N VAL A 113 -4.62 11.73 3.77
CA VAL A 113 -3.25 11.80 3.23
C VAL A 113 -3.05 13.10 2.45
N VAL A 114 -4.02 13.50 1.63
CA VAL A 114 -3.98 14.78 0.91
C VAL A 114 -3.86 15.94 1.89
N ALA A 115 -4.71 16.02 2.91
CA ALA A 115 -4.66 17.08 3.91
C ALA A 115 -3.31 17.14 4.63
N ALA A 116 -2.72 15.99 4.99
CA ALA A 116 -1.41 15.95 5.62
C ALA A 116 -0.27 16.38 4.67
N LEU A 117 -0.38 16.09 3.38
CA LEU A 117 0.58 16.54 2.37
C LEU A 117 0.46 18.04 2.10
N GLU A 118 -0.76 18.59 2.09
CA GLU A 118 -1.01 20.02 1.95
C GLU A 118 -0.41 20.82 3.10
N GLU A 119 -0.45 20.33 4.35
CA GLU A 119 0.23 20.95 5.49
C GLU A 119 1.76 21.01 5.31
N LEU A 120 2.32 20.14 4.48
CA LEU A 120 3.73 20.10 4.10
C LEU A 120 4.03 20.85 2.78
N GLU A 121 3.06 21.62 2.27
CA GLU A 121 3.14 22.34 0.99
C GLU A 121 3.37 21.42 -0.24
N VAL A 122 2.98 20.13 -0.13
CA VAL A 122 3.01 19.16 -1.23
C VAL A 122 1.64 19.08 -1.87
N PRO A 123 1.46 19.59 -3.12
CA PRO A 123 0.17 19.52 -3.80
C PRO A 123 -0.19 18.07 -4.10
N ALA A 124 -1.36 17.65 -3.65
CA ALA A 124 -1.84 16.30 -3.82
C ALA A 124 -3.36 16.26 -4.05
N GLN A 125 -3.83 15.20 -4.69
CA GLN A 125 -5.25 14.94 -4.88
C GLN A 125 -5.53 13.43 -4.92
N VAL A 126 -6.79 13.06 -4.66
CA VAL A 126 -7.28 11.68 -4.83
C VAL A 126 -7.88 11.55 -6.23
N GLY A 127 -7.53 10.50 -6.96
CA GLY A 127 -8.11 10.24 -8.27
C GLY A 127 -7.43 9.11 -9.04
N GLU A 128 -7.96 8.86 -10.24
CA GLU A 128 -7.34 7.93 -11.18
C GLU A 128 -6.09 8.56 -11.83
N ILE A 129 -5.10 7.72 -12.02
CA ILE A 129 -3.91 8.06 -12.80
C ILE A 129 -4.00 7.31 -14.14
N PRO A 130 -4.16 8.00 -15.27
CA PRO A 130 -4.21 7.34 -16.57
C PRO A 130 -2.96 6.51 -16.84
N GLY A 131 -3.14 5.24 -17.20
CA GLY A 131 -2.03 4.32 -17.48
C GLY A 131 -1.36 3.76 -16.23
N GLU A 132 -1.93 3.93 -15.05
CA GLU A 132 -1.43 3.31 -13.82
C GLU A 132 -1.58 1.78 -13.87
N TYR A 133 -0.52 1.05 -13.51
CA TYR A 133 -0.48 -0.41 -13.49
C TYR A 133 -1.48 -1.06 -12.51
N CYS A 134 -1.81 -0.37 -11.45
CA CYS A 134 -2.86 -0.76 -10.49
C CYS A 134 -3.94 0.32 -10.48
N ALA A 135 -4.68 0.41 -11.59
CA ALA A 135 -5.72 1.41 -11.76
C ALA A 135 -6.71 1.38 -10.59
N GLY A 136 -6.99 2.56 -10.03
CA GLY A 136 -7.91 2.73 -8.91
C GLY A 136 -8.33 4.19 -8.75
N GLU A 137 -9.61 4.39 -8.44
CA GLU A 137 -10.23 5.72 -8.24
C GLU A 137 -9.66 6.48 -7.04
N TYR A 138 -8.83 5.83 -6.21
CA TYR A 138 -8.39 6.34 -4.91
C TYR A 138 -6.86 6.41 -4.76
N SER A 139 -6.13 6.55 -5.85
CA SER A 139 -4.69 6.84 -5.81
C SER A 139 -4.47 8.27 -5.34
N VAL A 140 -3.56 8.48 -4.38
CA VAL A 140 -3.12 9.82 -4.02
C VAL A 140 -1.93 10.20 -4.89
N HIS A 141 -2.03 11.31 -5.60
CA HIS A 141 -1.01 11.72 -6.57
C HIS A 141 -0.82 13.24 -6.62
N ALA A 142 0.38 13.66 -6.98
CA ALA A 142 0.66 15.03 -7.37
C ALA A 142 0.20 15.27 -8.83
N PRO A 143 -0.15 16.52 -9.20
CA PRO A 143 -0.60 16.84 -10.56
C PRO A 143 0.46 16.65 -11.64
N GLY A 144 1.73 16.52 -11.27
CA GLY A 144 2.86 16.31 -12.17
C GLY A 144 4.15 16.87 -11.58
N THR A 145 5.26 16.72 -12.32
CA THR A 145 6.56 17.34 -11.96
C THR A 145 6.73 18.69 -12.67
N ALA A 146 7.75 19.46 -12.29
CA ALA A 146 8.12 20.68 -13.00
C ALA A 146 8.51 20.42 -14.47
N GLU A 147 9.06 19.23 -14.76
CA GLU A 147 9.47 18.81 -16.11
C GLU A 147 8.30 18.32 -16.96
N ASP A 148 7.31 17.65 -16.34
CA ASP A 148 6.08 17.23 -16.99
C ASP A 148 4.85 17.46 -16.09
N PRO A 149 4.28 18.66 -16.10
CA PRO A 149 3.10 18.99 -15.29
C PRO A 149 1.84 18.20 -15.65
N ARG A 150 1.84 17.51 -16.80
CA ARG A 150 0.69 16.74 -17.27
C ARG A 150 0.73 15.27 -16.86
N ARG A 151 1.86 14.80 -16.33
CA ARG A 151 2.06 13.43 -15.90
C ARG A 151 1.92 13.30 -14.39
N PRO A 152 0.76 12.85 -13.89
CA PRO A 152 0.58 12.65 -12.46
C PRO A 152 1.62 11.71 -11.87
N VAL A 153 2.08 12.01 -10.65
CA VAL A 153 3.04 11.20 -9.92
C VAL A 153 2.34 10.60 -8.70
N LYS A 154 2.28 9.29 -8.63
CA LYS A 154 1.70 8.59 -7.49
C LYS A 154 2.53 8.84 -6.23
N LEU A 155 1.89 9.40 -5.21
CA LEU A 155 2.48 9.66 -3.90
C LEU A 155 2.11 8.56 -2.92
N ALA A 156 0.86 8.06 -2.95
CA ALA A 156 0.46 6.96 -2.09
C ALA A 156 -0.48 5.97 -2.78
N GLY A 157 -0.35 4.72 -2.37
CA GLY A 157 -1.24 3.62 -2.73
C GLY A 157 -1.94 3.07 -1.49
N THR A 158 -3.19 2.67 -1.65
CA THR A 158 -4.02 2.16 -0.57
C THR A 158 -4.56 0.77 -0.88
N ALA A 159 -4.79 -0.02 0.14
CA ALA A 159 -5.44 -1.32 0.04
C ALA A 159 -6.17 -1.65 1.34
N GLN A 160 -7.27 -2.42 1.26
CA GLN A 160 -7.95 -2.86 2.46
C GLN A 160 -8.27 -4.34 2.44
N ARG A 161 -8.43 -4.89 3.64
CA ARG A 161 -8.93 -6.23 3.91
C ARG A 161 -10.09 -6.15 4.89
N VAL A 162 -11.22 -6.71 4.48
CA VAL A 162 -12.42 -6.79 5.29
C VAL A 162 -12.61 -8.22 5.77
N VAL A 163 -12.85 -8.39 7.06
CA VAL A 163 -13.19 -9.67 7.70
C VAL A 163 -14.44 -9.48 8.55
N ALA A 164 -15.08 -10.56 8.99
CA ALA A 164 -16.23 -10.43 9.89
C ALA A 164 -15.81 -9.70 11.19
N GLY A 165 -16.48 -8.62 11.53
CA GLY A 165 -16.27 -7.85 12.76
C GLY A 165 -15.10 -6.84 12.75
N ALA A 166 -14.35 -6.72 11.66
CA ALA A 166 -13.21 -5.78 11.59
C ALA A 166 -12.76 -5.50 10.15
N TRP A 167 -12.01 -4.42 9.98
CA TRP A 167 -11.29 -4.13 8.75
C TRP A 167 -9.86 -3.67 9.02
N TYR A 168 -9.02 -3.87 8.04
CA TYR A 168 -7.64 -3.43 7.95
C TYR A 168 -7.45 -2.60 6.69
N PHE A 169 -6.93 -1.39 6.85
CA PHE A 169 -6.60 -0.48 5.76
C PHE A 169 -5.11 -0.16 5.82
N SER A 170 -4.43 -0.28 4.70
CA SER A 170 -2.99 0.00 4.60
C SER A 170 -2.76 1.05 3.54
N THR A 171 -2.01 2.07 3.91
CA THR A 171 -1.50 3.12 3.02
C THR A 171 0.01 3.01 2.95
N VAL A 172 0.54 3.06 1.73
CA VAL A 172 1.99 3.19 1.49
C VAL A 172 2.22 4.55 0.86
N LEU A 173 2.90 5.44 1.57
CA LEU A 173 3.31 6.76 1.10
C LEU A 173 4.77 6.69 0.66
N VAL A 174 5.07 7.11 -0.56
CA VAL A 174 6.44 7.27 -1.07
C VAL A 174 6.94 8.65 -0.66
N VAL A 175 8.00 8.70 0.13
CA VAL A 175 8.56 9.94 0.66
C VAL A 175 9.82 10.33 -0.11
N GLU A 176 10.67 9.36 -0.41
CA GLU A 176 11.94 9.57 -1.11
C GLU A 176 12.35 8.35 -1.93
N GLU A 177 13.31 8.52 -2.82
CA GLU A 177 13.93 7.43 -3.61
C GLU A 177 12.91 6.60 -4.42
N ALA A 178 12.06 7.25 -5.21
CA ALA A 178 11.03 6.57 -6.02
C ALA A 178 11.60 5.73 -7.16
N GLU A 179 12.80 6.03 -7.67
CA GLU A 179 13.38 5.36 -8.85
C GLU A 179 13.62 3.84 -8.67
N PRO A 180 14.17 3.34 -7.54
CA PRO A 180 14.28 1.90 -7.30
C PRO A 180 12.92 1.19 -7.27
N LEU A 181 11.86 1.87 -6.79
CA LEU A 181 10.49 1.32 -6.79
C LEU A 181 9.95 1.19 -8.21
N ARG A 182 10.18 2.20 -9.03
CA ARG A 182 9.79 2.19 -10.43
C ARG A 182 10.50 1.07 -11.18
N GLY A 183 11.83 0.98 -11.08
CA GLY A 183 12.61 -0.04 -11.78
C GLY A 183 12.16 -1.46 -11.46
N VAL A 184 12.02 -1.81 -10.18
CA VAL A 184 11.56 -3.15 -9.79
C VAL A 184 10.13 -3.45 -10.25
N LEU A 185 9.24 -2.45 -10.27
CA LEU A 185 7.86 -2.65 -10.72
C LEU A 185 7.80 -2.84 -12.24
N GLU A 186 8.58 -2.12 -13.04
CA GLU A 186 8.70 -2.31 -14.48
C GLU A 186 9.11 -3.77 -14.80
N ASP A 187 10.14 -4.30 -14.14
CA ASP A 187 10.60 -5.69 -14.32
C ASP A 187 9.54 -6.72 -13.87
N VAL A 188 8.90 -6.46 -12.72
CA VAL A 188 7.85 -7.34 -12.18
C VAL A 188 6.63 -7.39 -13.11
N TYR A 189 6.18 -6.25 -13.63
CA TYR A 189 5.01 -6.20 -14.51
C TYR A 189 5.32 -6.74 -15.89
N ALA A 190 6.53 -6.53 -16.42
CA ALA A 190 6.99 -7.18 -17.64
C ALA A 190 7.00 -8.72 -17.48
N ALA A 191 7.47 -9.24 -16.35
CA ALA A 191 7.45 -10.67 -16.05
C ALA A 191 6.04 -11.27 -15.92
N LEU A 192 5.07 -10.47 -15.44
CA LEU A 192 3.66 -10.85 -15.34
C LEU A 192 2.89 -10.72 -16.66
N ASP A 193 3.50 -10.17 -17.72
CA ASP A 193 2.84 -9.84 -19.00
C ASP A 193 1.59 -8.96 -18.78
N VAL A 194 1.74 -7.93 -17.96
CA VAL A 194 0.70 -6.95 -17.63
C VAL A 194 1.19 -5.58 -18.05
N PRO A 195 0.41 -4.84 -18.84
CA PRO A 195 0.77 -3.50 -19.28
C PRO A 195 0.90 -2.50 -18.14
#